data_b2d7b21e5eb30667d712672ff22d66b2
#
_entry.id   b2d7b21e5eb30667d712672ff22d66b2
#
_cell.length_a   1.000
_cell.length_b   1.000
_cell.length_c   1.000
_cell.angle_alpha   90.00
_cell.angle_beta   90.00
_cell.angle_gamma   90.00
#
_symmetry.space_group_name_H-M   'P 1'
#
loop_
_entity.id
_entity.type
_entity.pdbx_description
1 polymer ?
#
loop_
_entity_poly.entity_id
_entity_poly.type
_entity_poly.pdbx_seq_one_letter_code
_entity_poly.pdbx_strand_id
1 'polypeptide(L)'
;MEKLKIKENFHVFGIATIVYALIYVICMFDNGSGITYPIFAIATLVFIGFCMKKLGVPLRKGSAFYIITIMLLAISTFCTDDTRIIFLNKIAVFFLVITFVLHTAYDMDEWNLEKYILSVITVLCLSIGEIIRPFSDAIWYLKNKMDKRSNKIFYALAGTFIALPLFMLIFALLSSADAIFGEMSKKMYYLFSFGNIFLMGIMFTFMFMTSYCILAFMEKRNISKEVKDTKTGEPFLAIPVVFLLSVMYIVFSGIQIASLFFRKMQLPESYTYASYAREGFFQLLLVSVINLVIVLVCLYRFKENKLLKGLLIIMSLCTFIMIASSAMRMILYIQYYYLTVLRIFVLWSLLVLTFIFTGVLISIIKADFPILKYSVIVITCLYVGLSFSHPDYWIAKVNIEGMKEQTNTSYDYYFLTKLNTDAAPVLID
;
A
#
# COMPACT_ATOMS: atom_id res chain seq x y z
N MET A 1 29.00 -2.99 17.35
CA MET A 1 28.70 -4.38 16.99
C MET A 1 29.33 -4.66 15.63
N GLU A 2 30.08 -5.75 15.52
CA GLU A 2 30.70 -6.16 14.27
C GLU A 2 29.64 -6.47 13.22
N LYS A 3 29.80 -5.94 12.02
CA LYS A 3 28.86 -6.10 10.90
C LYS A 3 29.03 -7.52 10.36
N LEU A 4 28.03 -8.39 10.57
CA LEU A 4 28.06 -9.74 10.09
C LEU A 4 27.75 -9.77 8.59
N LYS A 5 28.52 -10.53 7.81
CA LYS A 5 28.21 -10.85 6.40
C LYS A 5 27.28 -12.06 6.35
N ILE A 6 26.22 -11.98 5.56
CA ILE A 6 25.20 -13.04 5.42
C ILE A 6 25.85 -14.35 5.02
N LYS A 7 26.73 -14.33 4.02
CA LYS A 7 27.43 -15.50 3.51
C LYS A 7 28.27 -16.24 4.55
N GLU A 8 28.99 -15.48 5.41
CA GLU A 8 29.86 -16.04 6.44
C GLU A 8 29.06 -16.54 7.66
N ASN A 9 27.86 -16.03 7.87
CA ASN A 9 26.98 -16.33 8.99
C ASN A 9 25.62 -16.91 8.51
N PHE A 10 25.67 -17.72 7.45
CA PHE A 10 24.48 -18.34 6.86
C PHE A 10 23.64 -19.10 7.88
N HIS A 11 24.26 -19.77 8.87
CA HIS A 11 23.56 -20.47 9.94
C HIS A 11 22.63 -19.52 10.75
N VAL A 12 23.02 -18.26 10.97
CA VAL A 12 22.17 -17.29 11.69
C VAL A 12 21.04 -16.79 10.81
N PHE A 13 21.38 -16.28 9.61
CA PHE A 13 20.40 -15.66 8.71
C PHE A 13 19.51 -16.71 8.04
N GLY A 14 20.07 -17.85 7.63
CA GLY A 14 19.30 -18.95 7.02
C GLY A 14 18.31 -19.58 7.98
N ILE A 15 18.74 -19.88 9.22
CA ILE A 15 17.82 -20.41 10.26
C ILE A 15 16.74 -19.38 10.57
N ALA A 16 17.08 -18.10 10.77
CA ALA A 16 16.08 -17.05 11.01
C ALA A 16 15.06 -16.97 9.88
N THR A 17 15.49 -17.07 8.63
CA THR A 17 14.62 -17.04 7.45
C THR A 17 13.73 -18.28 7.37
N ILE A 18 14.28 -19.49 7.68
CA ILE A 18 13.50 -20.73 7.75
C ILE A 18 12.41 -20.62 8.81
N VAL A 19 12.76 -20.19 10.02
CA VAL A 19 11.80 -20.02 11.13
C VAL A 19 10.72 -19.02 10.74
N TYR A 20 11.10 -17.89 10.12
CA TYR A 20 10.14 -16.89 9.66
C TYR A 20 9.20 -17.44 8.57
N ALA A 21 9.73 -18.19 7.61
CA ALA A 21 8.92 -18.84 6.58
C ALA A 21 7.96 -19.89 7.14
N LEU A 22 8.37 -20.65 8.17
CA LEU A 22 7.49 -21.59 8.89
C LEU A 22 6.35 -20.85 9.62
N ILE A 23 6.67 -19.75 10.32
CA ILE A 23 5.66 -18.93 10.99
C ILE A 23 4.67 -18.38 9.96
N TYR A 24 5.16 -17.92 8.78
CA TYR A 24 4.28 -17.48 7.71
C TYR A 24 3.29 -18.55 7.28
N VAL A 25 3.77 -19.77 7.03
CA VAL A 25 2.89 -20.88 6.63
C VAL A 25 1.84 -21.18 7.71
N ILE A 26 2.27 -21.29 8.97
CA ILE A 26 1.37 -21.58 10.09
C ILE A 26 0.30 -20.49 10.27
N CYS A 27 0.69 -19.22 10.11
CA CYS A 27 -0.23 -18.09 10.31
C CYS A 27 -1.16 -17.83 9.12
N MET A 28 -0.69 -18.10 7.90
CA MET A 28 -1.39 -17.65 6.68
C MET A 28 -2.11 -18.77 5.94
N PHE A 29 -1.80 -20.05 6.24
CA PHE A 29 -2.48 -21.18 5.62
C PHE A 29 -3.92 -21.29 6.17
N ASP A 30 -4.90 -21.27 5.27
CA ASP A 30 -6.36 -21.33 5.55
C ASP A 30 -6.91 -20.24 6.50
N ASN A 31 -6.10 -19.33 7.01
CA ASN A 31 -6.52 -18.32 7.99
C ASN A 31 -5.82 -16.97 7.81
N GLY A 32 -5.71 -16.50 6.58
CA GLY A 32 -4.94 -15.30 6.26
C GLY A 32 -5.51 -13.96 6.78
N SER A 33 -6.66 -13.92 7.45
CA SER A 33 -7.28 -12.70 8.00
C SER A 33 -7.71 -12.82 9.47
N GLY A 34 -7.52 -14.01 10.09
CA GLY A 34 -7.82 -14.23 11.49
C GLY A 34 -6.78 -13.62 12.45
N ILE A 35 -6.87 -14.02 13.73
CA ILE A 35 -5.95 -13.59 14.80
C ILE A 35 -4.47 -13.93 14.50
N THR A 36 -4.23 -14.86 13.59
CA THR A 36 -2.90 -15.25 13.12
C THR A 36 -2.21 -14.15 12.30
N TYR A 37 -2.97 -13.26 11.67
CA TYR A 37 -2.39 -12.15 10.89
C TYR A 37 -1.63 -11.12 11.76
N PRO A 38 -2.15 -10.61 12.89
CA PRO A 38 -1.37 -9.82 13.84
C PRO A 38 -0.12 -10.55 14.38
N ILE A 39 -0.21 -11.85 14.64
CA ILE A 39 0.93 -12.66 15.09
C ILE A 39 2.01 -12.71 14.01
N PHE A 40 1.61 -12.90 12.75
CA PHE A 40 2.53 -12.83 11.61
C PHE A 40 3.17 -11.45 11.45
N ALA A 41 2.40 -10.37 11.66
CA ALA A 41 2.96 -9.01 11.64
C ALA A 41 4.03 -8.79 12.73
N ILE A 42 3.80 -9.30 13.95
CA ILE A 42 4.81 -9.30 15.02
C ILE A 42 6.06 -10.07 14.57
N ALA A 43 5.88 -11.29 14.05
CA ALA A 43 6.99 -12.11 13.58
C ALA A 43 7.80 -11.40 12.47
N THR A 44 7.13 -10.70 11.56
CA THR A 44 7.76 -9.90 10.50
C THR A 44 8.62 -8.77 11.09
N LEU A 45 8.09 -8.02 12.04
CA LEU A 45 8.81 -6.92 12.69
C LEU A 45 10.01 -7.41 13.50
N VAL A 46 9.84 -8.53 14.23
CA VAL A 46 10.93 -9.18 15.00
C VAL A 46 12.02 -9.70 14.06
N PHE A 47 11.63 -10.36 12.97
CA PHE A 47 12.56 -10.87 11.96
C PHE A 47 13.40 -9.74 11.34
N ILE A 48 12.73 -8.65 10.88
CA ILE A 48 13.41 -7.49 10.31
C ILE A 48 14.34 -6.86 11.36
N GLY A 49 13.86 -6.61 12.58
CA GLY A 49 14.64 -6.02 13.65
C GLY A 49 15.89 -6.85 14.02
N PHE A 50 15.72 -8.18 14.10
CA PHE A 50 16.82 -9.12 14.36
C PHE A 50 17.87 -9.07 13.24
N CYS A 51 17.44 -9.22 11.97
CA CYS A 51 18.33 -9.26 10.83
C CYS A 51 19.06 -7.92 10.64
N MET A 52 18.36 -6.79 10.73
CA MET A 52 18.96 -5.47 10.61
C MET A 52 19.99 -5.19 11.72
N LYS A 53 19.68 -5.56 12.96
CA LYS A 53 20.62 -5.46 14.07
C LYS A 53 21.90 -6.28 13.81
N LYS A 54 21.78 -7.50 13.29
CA LYS A 54 22.93 -8.36 12.94
C LYS A 54 23.73 -7.81 11.77
N LEU A 55 23.09 -7.15 10.79
CA LEU A 55 23.75 -6.45 9.71
C LEU A 55 24.40 -5.12 10.12
N GLY A 56 24.34 -4.76 11.42
CA GLY A 56 24.90 -3.51 11.94
C GLY A 56 24.11 -2.27 11.55
N VAL A 57 22.80 -2.44 11.34
CA VAL A 57 21.86 -1.35 11.00
C VAL A 57 20.95 -1.14 12.21
N PRO A 58 21.21 -0.11 13.05
CA PRO A 58 20.36 0.18 14.20
C PRO A 58 19.01 0.76 13.75
N LEU A 59 17.98 0.54 14.55
CA LEU A 59 16.70 1.21 14.37
C LEU A 59 16.87 2.73 14.49
N ARG A 60 16.29 3.48 13.55
CA ARG A 60 16.35 4.95 13.51
C ARG A 60 15.21 5.58 14.32
N LYS A 61 15.39 6.86 14.65
CA LYS A 61 14.29 7.69 15.19
C LYS A 61 13.15 7.72 14.16
N GLY A 62 11.91 7.50 14.61
CA GLY A 62 10.73 7.40 13.72
C GLY A 62 10.34 5.97 13.33
N SER A 63 11.20 4.96 13.56
CA SER A 63 10.83 3.54 13.30
C SER A 63 9.60 3.11 14.10
N ALA A 64 9.35 3.69 15.27
CA ALA A 64 8.17 3.42 16.09
C ALA A 64 6.85 3.70 15.35
N PHE A 65 6.81 4.74 14.51
CA PHE A 65 5.63 5.06 13.70
C PHE A 65 5.25 3.88 12.78
N TYR A 66 6.21 3.33 12.07
CA TYR A 66 5.97 2.19 11.18
C TYR A 66 5.56 0.93 11.94
N ILE A 67 6.23 0.65 13.06
CA ILE A 67 5.91 -0.51 13.91
C ILE A 67 4.47 -0.41 14.42
N ILE A 68 4.08 0.74 14.98
CA ILE A 68 2.74 0.96 15.52
C ILE A 68 1.69 0.86 14.41
N THR A 69 1.91 1.49 13.26
CA THR A 69 0.93 1.50 12.16
C THR A 69 0.77 0.14 11.50
N ILE A 70 1.85 -0.63 11.31
CA ILE A 70 1.79 -2.02 10.85
C ILE A 70 0.96 -2.87 11.81
N MET A 71 1.18 -2.72 13.11
CA MET A 71 0.43 -3.46 14.14
C MET A 71 -1.05 -3.05 14.16
N LEU A 72 -1.35 -1.75 14.08
CA LEU A 72 -2.74 -1.28 14.03
C LEU A 72 -3.48 -1.85 12.82
N LEU A 73 -2.89 -1.81 11.61
CA LEU A 73 -3.52 -2.36 10.41
C LEU A 73 -3.66 -3.89 10.48
N ALA A 74 -2.70 -4.58 11.09
CA ALA A 74 -2.79 -6.01 11.31
C ALA A 74 -3.94 -6.36 12.28
N ILE A 75 -4.11 -5.58 13.35
CA ILE A 75 -5.22 -5.74 14.30
C ILE A 75 -6.56 -5.43 13.61
N SER A 76 -6.64 -4.33 12.85
CA SER A 76 -7.84 -3.99 12.09
C SER A 76 -8.25 -5.11 11.12
N THR A 77 -7.27 -5.80 10.49
CA THR A 77 -7.54 -6.94 9.60
C THR A 77 -8.23 -8.10 10.34
N PHE A 78 -7.93 -8.28 11.62
CA PHE A 78 -8.60 -9.28 12.47
C PHE A 78 -9.98 -8.79 12.97
N CYS A 79 -10.18 -7.48 13.13
CA CYS A 79 -11.39 -6.91 13.72
C CYS A 79 -12.54 -6.74 12.72
N THR A 80 -12.34 -6.95 11.41
CA THR A 80 -13.39 -6.82 10.38
C THR A 80 -13.43 -8.06 9.48
N ASP A 81 -14.60 -8.36 8.94
CA ASP A 81 -14.78 -9.34 7.87
C ASP A 81 -14.99 -8.71 6.48
N ASP A 82 -14.89 -7.37 6.39
CA ASP A 82 -14.91 -6.68 5.10
C ASP A 82 -13.69 -7.05 4.26
N THR A 83 -13.92 -7.89 3.25
CA THR A 83 -12.87 -8.38 2.34
C THR A 83 -12.13 -7.25 1.62
N ARG A 84 -12.79 -6.09 1.39
CA ARG A 84 -12.19 -4.91 0.77
C ARG A 84 -11.17 -4.25 1.69
N ILE A 85 -11.55 -4.04 2.97
CA ILE A 85 -10.67 -3.49 4.00
C ILE A 85 -9.51 -4.45 4.27
N ILE A 86 -9.80 -5.76 4.42
CA ILE A 86 -8.77 -6.80 4.62
C ILE A 86 -7.74 -6.77 3.49
N PHE A 87 -8.18 -6.71 2.23
CA PHE A 87 -7.29 -6.66 1.07
C PHE A 87 -6.43 -5.40 1.07
N LEU A 88 -7.02 -4.23 1.31
CA LEU A 88 -6.30 -2.97 1.37
C LEU A 88 -5.33 -2.90 2.56
N ASN A 89 -5.69 -3.45 3.71
CA ASN A 89 -4.80 -3.55 4.87
C ASN A 89 -3.56 -4.38 4.56
N LYS A 90 -3.72 -5.53 3.89
CA LYS A 90 -2.59 -6.37 3.48
C LYS A 90 -1.64 -5.64 2.54
N ILE A 91 -2.19 -4.91 1.56
CA ILE A 91 -1.41 -4.06 0.66
C ILE A 91 -0.69 -2.95 1.44
N ALA A 92 -1.39 -2.26 2.33
CA ALA A 92 -0.82 -1.18 3.13
C ALA A 92 0.30 -1.69 4.05
N VAL A 93 0.09 -2.82 4.74
CA VAL A 93 1.12 -3.47 5.56
C VAL A 93 2.33 -3.86 4.72
N PHE A 94 2.13 -4.43 3.53
CA PHE A 94 3.22 -4.78 2.62
C PHE A 94 4.10 -3.56 2.25
N PHE A 95 3.48 -2.45 1.82
CA PHE A 95 4.22 -1.23 1.50
C PHE A 95 4.85 -0.57 2.73
N LEU A 96 4.17 -0.60 3.88
CA LEU A 96 4.73 -0.09 5.14
C LEU A 96 5.94 -0.89 5.61
N VAL A 97 5.94 -2.22 5.44
CA VAL A 97 7.09 -3.08 5.74
C VAL A 97 8.28 -2.73 4.85
N ILE A 98 8.07 -2.54 3.53
CA ILE A 98 9.13 -2.11 2.61
C ILE A 98 9.66 -0.73 3.03
N THR A 99 8.76 0.20 3.31
CA THR A 99 9.12 1.56 3.74
C THR A 99 9.88 1.54 5.07
N PHE A 100 9.49 0.68 6.00
CA PHE A 100 10.19 0.47 7.28
C PHE A 100 11.62 -0.05 7.08
N VAL A 101 11.80 -1.01 6.17
CA VAL A 101 13.12 -1.53 5.80
C VAL A 101 13.98 -0.43 5.18
N LEU A 102 13.43 0.35 4.24
CA LEU A 102 14.11 1.50 3.63
C LEU A 102 14.47 2.56 4.67
N HIS A 103 13.52 2.95 5.52
CA HIS A 103 13.73 3.93 6.58
C HIS A 103 14.83 3.51 7.57
N THR A 104 14.91 2.21 7.88
CA THR A 104 15.94 1.68 8.77
C THR A 104 17.33 1.72 8.11
N ALA A 105 17.40 1.36 6.81
CA ALA A 105 18.67 1.23 6.09
C ALA A 105 19.23 2.55 5.54
N TYR A 106 18.36 3.49 5.17
CA TYR A 106 18.71 4.75 4.51
C TYR A 106 18.13 5.95 5.24
N ASP A 107 18.77 7.12 5.07
CA ASP A 107 18.22 8.39 5.50
C ASP A 107 17.21 8.87 4.45
N MET A 108 15.94 8.94 4.84
CA MET A 108 14.86 9.34 3.95
C MET A 108 14.44 10.79 4.15
N ASP A 109 15.06 11.54 5.08
CA ASP A 109 14.62 12.91 5.41
C ASP A 109 14.82 13.87 4.22
N GLU A 110 15.82 13.61 3.37
CA GLU A 110 16.10 14.39 2.15
C GLU A 110 15.47 13.78 0.88
N TRP A 111 14.74 12.67 0.99
CA TRP A 111 14.20 12.00 -0.20
C TRP A 111 13.01 12.75 -0.77
N ASN A 112 12.98 12.85 -2.10
CA ASN A 112 11.81 13.27 -2.86
C ASN A 112 10.93 12.06 -3.22
N LEU A 113 9.69 12.31 -3.69
CA LEU A 113 8.74 11.26 -4.06
C LEU A 113 9.29 10.34 -5.16
N GLU A 114 9.99 10.89 -6.16
CA GLU A 114 10.60 10.13 -7.25
C GLU A 114 11.62 9.13 -6.70
N LYS A 115 12.53 9.59 -5.84
CA LYS A 115 13.54 8.74 -5.20
C LYS A 115 12.90 7.63 -4.37
N TYR A 116 11.84 7.95 -3.65
CA TYR A 116 11.12 6.97 -2.84
C TYR A 116 10.49 5.88 -3.72
N ILE A 117 9.73 6.25 -4.75
CA ILE A 117 9.09 5.30 -5.67
C ILE A 117 10.14 4.42 -6.36
N LEU A 118 11.20 5.04 -6.90
CA LEU A 118 12.29 4.31 -7.53
C LEU A 118 12.98 3.36 -6.54
N SER A 119 13.17 3.75 -5.28
CA SER A 119 13.78 2.91 -4.26
C SER A 119 12.89 1.72 -3.91
N VAL A 120 11.58 1.90 -3.78
CA VAL A 120 10.62 0.80 -3.58
C VAL A 120 10.67 -0.18 -4.75
N ILE A 121 10.61 0.32 -5.98
CA ILE A 121 10.71 -0.51 -7.19
C ILE A 121 12.07 -1.23 -7.24
N THR A 122 13.15 -0.53 -6.91
CA THR A 122 14.51 -1.09 -6.88
C THR A 122 14.61 -2.24 -5.87
N VAL A 123 14.06 -2.08 -4.65
CA VAL A 123 14.01 -3.17 -3.66
C VAL A 123 13.26 -4.37 -4.21
N LEU A 124 12.08 -4.16 -4.80
CA LEU A 124 11.25 -5.24 -5.33
C LEU A 124 11.91 -5.95 -6.53
N CYS A 125 12.38 -5.19 -7.52
CA CYS A 125 12.94 -5.75 -8.75
C CYS A 125 14.33 -6.34 -8.56
N LEU A 126 15.25 -5.64 -7.88
CA LEU A 126 16.63 -6.11 -7.72
C LEU A 126 16.74 -7.21 -6.66
N SER A 127 15.81 -7.33 -5.71
CA SER A 127 15.77 -8.49 -4.83
C SER A 127 15.53 -9.80 -5.61
N ILE A 128 14.78 -9.75 -6.72
CA ILE A 128 14.59 -10.91 -7.61
C ILE A 128 15.92 -11.37 -8.21
N GLY A 129 16.84 -10.44 -8.51
CA GLY A 129 18.18 -10.74 -9.00
C GLY A 129 19.04 -11.54 -8.00
N GLU A 130 18.68 -11.54 -6.72
CA GLU A 130 19.39 -12.29 -5.67
C GLU A 130 18.84 -13.73 -5.47
N ILE A 131 17.95 -14.22 -6.35
CA ILE A 131 17.24 -15.51 -6.19
C ILE A 131 18.19 -16.73 -6.08
N ILE A 132 19.39 -16.65 -6.64
CA ILE A 132 20.40 -17.71 -6.58
C ILE A 132 21.20 -17.65 -5.27
N ARG A 133 21.15 -16.53 -4.57
CA ARG A 133 22.02 -16.25 -3.42
C ARG A 133 21.75 -17.14 -2.19
N PRO A 134 20.54 -17.51 -1.83
CA PRO A 134 20.27 -18.47 -0.75
C PRO A 134 21.06 -19.78 -0.94
N PHE A 135 21.09 -20.28 -2.16
CA PHE A 135 21.77 -21.52 -2.52
C PHE A 135 23.29 -21.35 -2.55
N SER A 136 23.78 -20.30 -3.18
CA SER A 136 25.22 -20.03 -3.28
C SER A 136 25.86 -19.78 -1.91
N ASP A 137 25.17 -19.05 -1.02
CA ASP A 137 25.65 -18.76 0.33
C ASP A 137 25.62 -20.02 1.21
N ALA A 138 24.59 -20.86 1.07
CA ALA A 138 24.50 -22.15 1.74
C ALA A 138 25.67 -23.06 1.33
N ILE A 139 25.88 -23.24 0.02
CA ILE A 139 26.98 -24.09 -0.51
C ILE A 139 28.35 -23.55 -0.05
N TRP A 140 28.57 -22.25 -0.12
CA TRP A 140 29.82 -21.64 0.33
C TRP A 140 30.07 -21.85 1.83
N TYR A 141 29.03 -21.65 2.65
CA TYR A 141 29.11 -21.83 4.11
C TYR A 141 29.50 -23.27 4.45
N LEU A 142 28.88 -24.25 3.81
CA LEU A 142 29.14 -25.65 3.96
C LEU A 142 30.56 -26.02 3.61
N LYS A 143 31.02 -25.53 2.44
CA LYS A 143 32.37 -25.85 1.93
C LYS A 143 33.47 -25.30 2.84
N ASN A 144 33.26 -24.15 3.47
CA ASN A 144 34.31 -23.41 4.18
C ASN A 144 34.26 -23.50 5.70
N LYS A 145 33.09 -23.79 6.30
CA LYS A 145 32.88 -23.71 7.76
C LYS A 145 32.42 -25.02 8.42
N MET A 146 32.05 -26.05 7.67
CA MET A 146 31.57 -27.31 8.25
C MET A 146 32.54 -28.48 7.99
N ASP A 147 32.61 -29.41 8.97
CA ASP A 147 33.42 -30.63 8.84
C ASP A 147 32.90 -31.57 7.74
N LYS A 148 33.83 -32.31 7.09
CA LYS A 148 33.55 -33.19 5.92
C LYS A 148 32.42 -34.21 6.14
N ARG A 149 32.16 -34.65 7.39
CA ARG A 149 31.13 -35.64 7.69
C ARG A 149 29.74 -35.03 7.78
N SER A 150 29.63 -33.81 8.31
CA SER A 150 28.36 -33.04 8.39
C SER A 150 27.94 -32.49 7.03
N ASN A 151 28.91 -32.28 6.13
CA ASN A 151 28.69 -31.74 4.78
C ASN A 151 27.80 -32.66 3.92
N LYS A 152 27.89 -33.99 4.01
CA LYS A 152 27.09 -34.92 3.17
C LYS A 152 25.59 -34.79 3.44
N ILE A 153 25.19 -34.74 4.72
CA ILE A 153 23.77 -34.61 5.12
C ILE A 153 23.23 -33.27 4.68
N PHE A 154 24.03 -32.22 4.85
CA PHE A 154 23.59 -30.90 4.49
C PHE A 154 23.54 -30.67 2.95
N TYR A 155 24.48 -31.24 2.18
CA TYR A 155 24.38 -31.27 0.71
C TYR A 155 23.13 -31.98 0.24
N ALA A 156 22.74 -33.08 0.90
CA ALA A 156 21.49 -33.78 0.63
C ALA A 156 20.28 -32.90 0.94
N LEU A 157 20.25 -32.23 2.10
CA LEU A 157 19.18 -31.32 2.49
C LEU A 157 19.10 -30.08 1.57
N ALA A 158 20.23 -29.47 1.23
CA ALA A 158 20.28 -28.34 0.29
C ALA A 158 19.83 -28.77 -1.12
N GLY A 159 20.25 -29.95 -1.58
CA GLY A 159 19.81 -30.55 -2.84
C GLY A 159 18.31 -30.81 -2.86
N THR A 160 17.76 -31.34 -1.78
CA THR A 160 16.29 -31.54 -1.63
C THR A 160 15.55 -30.21 -1.64
N PHE A 161 16.09 -29.21 -0.97
CA PHE A 161 15.48 -27.86 -0.93
C PHE A 161 15.49 -27.17 -2.32
N ILE A 162 16.55 -27.36 -3.10
CA ILE A 162 16.62 -26.88 -4.50
C ILE A 162 15.69 -27.71 -5.41
N ALA A 163 15.61 -29.02 -5.17
CA ALA A 163 14.78 -29.91 -5.98
C ALA A 163 13.29 -29.67 -5.78
N LEU A 164 12.85 -29.24 -4.58
CA LEU A 164 11.44 -29.03 -4.26
C LEU A 164 10.74 -28.04 -5.21
N PRO A 165 11.20 -26.79 -5.41
CA PRO A 165 10.58 -25.84 -6.34
C PRO A 165 10.59 -26.35 -7.79
N LEU A 166 11.70 -26.98 -8.20
CA LEU A 166 11.85 -27.54 -9.55
C LEU A 166 10.87 -28.71 -9.74
N PHE A 167 10.77 -29.61 -8.75
CA PHE A 167 9.80 -30.70 -8.75
C PHE A 167 8.38 -30.18 -8.84
N MET A 168 8.03 -29.15 -8.07
CA MET A 168 6.70 -28.52 -8.09
C MET A 168 6.39 -27.93 -9.46
N LEU A 169 7.34 -27.20 -10.06
CA LEU A 169 7.17 -26.64 -11.39
C LEU A 169 6.95 -27.73 -12.44
N ILE A 170 7.79 -28.76 -12.44
CA ILE A 170 7.71 -29.87 -13.41
C ILE A 170 6.41 -30.67 -13.18
N PHE A 171 6.05 -30.91 -11.92
CA PHE A 171 4.79 -31.61 -11.59
C PHE A 171 3.56 -30.83 -12.10
N ALA A 172 3.52 -29.51 -11.92
CA ALA A 172 2.44 -28.67 -12.42
C ALA A 172 2.37 -28.69 -13.95
N LEU A 173 3.53 -28.62 -14.65
CA LEU A 173 3.61 -28.69 -16.11
C LEU A 173 3.15 -30.06 -16.64
N LEU A 174 3.59 -31.16 -16.03
CA LEU A 174 3.17 -32.49 -16.40
C LEU A 174 1.68 -32.74 -16.15
N SER A 175 1.15 -32.25 -15.03
CA SER A 175 -0.29 -32.35 -14.71
C SER A 175 -1.16 -31.55 -15.68
N SER A 176 -0.64 -30.51 -16.28
CA SER A 176 -1.34 -29.73 -17.31
C SER A 176 -1.14 -30.25 -18.73
N ALA A 177 -0.06 -30.99 -18.99
CA ALA A 177 0.28 -31.50 -20.32
C ALA A 177 -0.42 -32.83 -20.64
N ASP A 178 -0.66 -33.67 -19.63
CA ASP A 178 -1.27 -35.00 -19.82
C ASP A 178 -2.52 -35.18 -18.97
N ALA A 179 -3.65 -35.48 -19.60
CA ALA A 179 -4.95 -35.62 -18.93
C ALA A 179 -5.00 -36.81 -17.96
N ILE A 180 -4.31 -37.92 -18.28
CA ILE A 180 -4.28 -39.12 -17.43
C ILE A 180 -3.44 -38.86 -16.19
N PHE A 181 -2.27 -38.23 -16.37
CA PHE A 181 -1.43 -37.80 -15.26
C PHE A 181 -2.14 -36.75 -14.40
N GLY A 182 -2.87 -35.79 -15.02
CA GLY A 182 -3.69 -34.79 -14.36
C GLY A 182 -4.82 -35.38 -13.50
N GLU A 183 -5.52 -36.43 -13.97
CA GLU A 183 -6.52 -37.15 -13.17
C GLU A 183 -5.91 -37.97 -12.06
N MET A 184 -4.79 -38.62 -12.32
CA MET A 184 -4.07 -39.42 -11.31
C MET A 184 -3.49 -38.49 -10.21
N SER A 185 -2.97 -37.35 -10.58
CA SER A 185 -2.49 -36.32 -9.64
C SER A 185 -3.63 -35.77 -8.78
N LYS A 186 -4.82 -35.54 -9.33
CA LYS A 186 -6.04 -35.16 -8.58
C LYS A 186 -6.45 -36.24 -7.60
N LYS A 187 -6.43 -37.52 -7.99
CA LYS A 187 -6.74 -38.64 -7.08
C LYS A 187 -5.73 -38.76 -5.94
N MET A 188 -4.44 -38.60 -6.22
CA MET A 188 -3.41 -38.55 -5.18
C MET A 188 -3.60 -37.34 -4.24
N TYR A 189 -3.99 -36.19 -4.77
CA TYR A 189 -4.33 -34.98 -4.02
C TYR A 189 -5.44 -35.27 -2.97
N TYR A 190 -6.51 -35.95 -3.37
CA TYR A 190 -7.63 -36.32 -2.45
C TYR A 190 -7.28 -37.42 -1.43
N LEU A 191 -6.48 -38.41 -1.81
CA LEU A 191 -6.14 -39.56 -0.94
C LEU A 191 -5.19 -39.22 0.21
N PHE A 192 -4.30 -38.27 0.04
CA PHE A 192 -3.23 -37.98 0.99
C PHE A 192 -3.27 -36.58 1.62
N SER A 193 -4.29 -35.76 1.36
CA SER A 193 -4.25 -34.32 1.67
C SER A 193 -2.97 -33.64 1.15
N PHE A 194 -2.34 -34.25 0.13
CA PHE A 194 -1.10 -33.74 -0.47
C PHE A 194 -1.21 -32.30 -0.96
N GLY A 195 -2.45 -31.87 -1.28
CA GLY A 195 -2.68 -30.52 -1.73
C GLY A 195 -2.35 -29.47 -0.70
N ASN A 196 -2.74 -29.70 0.53
CA ASN A 196 -2.45 -28.77 1.61
C ASN A 196 -0.94 -28.73 1.90
N ILE A 197 -0.30 -29.91 1.96
CA ILE A 197 1.15 -30.02 2.17
C ILE A 197 1.91 -29.39 0.99
N PHE A 198 1.45 -29.61 -0.24
CA PHE A 198 2.03 -29.02 -1.44
C PHE A 198 1.91 -27.49 -1.45
N LEU A 199 0.72 -26.95 -1.12
CA LEU A 199 0.49 -25.52 -1.02
C LEU A 199 1.32 -24.89 0.12
N MET A 200 1.37 -25.54 1.29
CA MET A 200 2.25 -25.13 2.39
C MET A 200 3.72 -25.08 1.95
N GLY A 201 4.19 -26.07 1.17
CA GLY A 201 5.53 -26.11 0.62
C GLY A 201 5.81 -24.98 -0.36
N ILE A 202 4.85 -24.62 -1.22
CA ILE A 202 4.95 -23.47 -2.11
C ILE A 202 5.03 -22.16 -1.28
N MET A 203 4.14 -21.98 -0.31
CA MET A 203 4.10 -20.82 0.57
C MET A 203 5.41 -20.67 1.35
N PHE A 204 5.93 -21.77 1.89
CA PHE A 204 7.22 -21.79 2.59
C PHE A 204 8.37 -21.36 1.68
N THR A 205 8.46 -21.99 0.50
CA THR A 205 9.52 -21.70 -0.46
C THR A 205 9.47 -20.25 -0.94
N PHE A 206 8.28 -19.77 -1.27
CA PHE A 206 8.07 -18.38 -1.67
C PHE A 206 8.53 -17.40 -0.59
N MET A 207 8.10 -17.62 0.67
CA MET A 207 8.44 -16.70 1.76
C MET A 207 9.90 -16.78 2.15
N PHE A 208 10.50 -17.98 2.15
CA PHE A 208 11.93 -18.16 2.37
C PHE A 208 12.77 -17.42 1.32
N MET A 209 12.45 -17.63 0.04
CA MET A 209 13.16 -17.00 -1.06
C MET A 209 13.02 -15.47 -1.01
N THR A 210 11.80 -14.96 -0.90
CA THR A 210 11.54 -13.52 -0.90
C THR A 210 12.26 -12.83 0.26
N SER A 211 12.14 -13.37 1.48
CA SER A 211 12.76 -12.76 2.65
C SER A 211 14.28 -12.83 2.62
N TYR A 212 14.88 -13.95 2.18
CA TYR A 212 16.33 -14.04 2.04
C TYR A 212 16.88 -13.12 0.94
N CYS A 213 16.18 -13.04 -0.21
CA CYS A 213 16.57 -12.15 -1.31
C CYS A 213 16.56 -10.67 -0.89
N ILE A 214 15.53 -10.25 -0.13
CA ILE A 214 15.46 -8.89 0.41
C ILE A 214 16.63 -8.64 1.37
N LEU A 215 16.94 -9.57 2.28
CA LEU A 215 18.10 -9.45 3.18
C LEU A 215 19.43 -9.35 2.42
N ALA A 216 19.61 -10.20 1.39
CA ALA A 216 20.81 -10.22 0.55
C ALA A 216 20.97 -8.90 -0.22
N PHE A 217 19.86 -8.34 -0.72
CA PHE A 217 19.85 -7.01 -1.33
C PHE A 217 20.23 -5.91 -0.34
N MET A 218 19.66 -5.95 0.87
CA MET A 218 19.94 -4.96 1.92
C MET A 218 21.38 -5.01 2.43
N GLU A 219 22.03 -6.18 2.41
CA GLU A 219 23.46 -6.28 2.73
C GLU A 219 24.32 -5.46 1.77
N LYS A 220 24.01 -5.50 0.47
CA LYS A 220 24.75 -4.76 -0.56
C LYS A 220 24.58 -3.24 -0.48
N ARG A 221 23.47 -2.75 0.06
CA ARG A 221 23.12 -1.32 0.17
C ARG A 221 23.31 -0.56 -1.15
N ASN A 222 22.82 -1.13 -2.27
CA ASN A 222 23.05 -0.62 -3.62
C ASN A 222 22.18 0.59 -4.01
N ILE A 223 21.35 1.11 -3.09
CA ILE A 223 20.60 2.34 -3.35
C ILE A 223 21.53 3.53 -3.10
N SER A 224 21.76 4.34 -4.11
CA SER A 224 22.56 5.56 -4.02
C SER A 224 22.02 6.45 -2.88
N LYS A 225 22.92 6.98 -2.04
CA LYS A 225 22.54 7.92 -0.98
C LYS A 225 22.23 9.30 -1.53
N GLU A 226 22.81 9.66 -2.68
CA GLU A 226 22.64 10.96 -3.27
C GLU A 226 21.25 11.13 -3.87
N VAL A 227 20.53 12.13 -3.43
CA VAL A 227 19.37 12.66 -4.12
C VAL A 227 19.93 13.54 -5.23
N LYS A 228 19.82 13.11 -6.49
CA LYS A 228 20.20 13.99 -7.61
C LYS A 228 19.37 15.26 -7.52
N ASP A 229 20.04 16.40 -7.53
CA ASP A 229 19.34 17.67 -7.71
C ASP A 229 18.66 17.65 -9.08
N THR A 230 17.35 17.46 -9.07
CA THR A 230 16.53 17.32 -10.28
C THR A 230 16.03 18.66 -10.79
N LYS A 231 16.33 19.79 -10.09
CA LYS A 231 15.90 21.14 -10.46
C LYS A 231 16.74 21.71 -11.62
N THR A 232 16.76 20.97 -12.75
CA THR A 232 17.51 21.39 -13.96
C THR A 232 16.65 22.14 -14.97
N GLY A 233 15.32 22.03 -14.88
CA GLY A 233 14.38 22.61 -15.82
C GLY A 233 14.31 24.15 -15.71
N GLU A 234 14.24 24.82 -16.86
CA GLU A 234 14.05 26.27 -16.90
C GLU A 234 12.59 26.63 -16.58
N PRO A 235 12.33 27.53 -15.60
CA PRO A 235 10.96 27.85 -15.14
C PRO A 235 10.08 28.42 -16.25
N PHE A 236 10.68 29.09 -17.24
CA PHE A 236 9.97 29.69 -18.37
C PHE A 236 9.22 28.67 -19.24
N LEU A 237 9.56 27.38 -19.16
CA LEU A 237 8.79 26.30 -19.81
C LEU A 237 7.49 26.01 -19.06
N ALA A 238 7.52 26.03 -17.73
CA ALA A 238 6.37 25.71 -16.90
C ALA A 238 5.40 26.89 -16.71
N ILE A 239 5.93 28.13 -16.66
CA ILE A 239 5.15 29.34 -16.39
C ILE A 239 3.95 29.50 -17.33
N PRO A 240 4.08 29.42 -18.67
CA PRO A 240 2.93 29.58 -19.57
C PRO A 240 1.85 28.56 -19.35
N VAL A 241 2.23 27.30 -19.09
CA VAL A 241 1.30 26.18 -18.85
C VAL A 241 0.53 26.42 -17.56
N VAL A 242 1.25 26.67 -16.45
CA VAL A 242 0.62 26.86 -15.14
C VAL A 242 -0.20 28.16 -15.13
N PHE A 243 0.23 29.20 -15.83
CA PHE A 243 -0.51 30.47 -15.96
C PHE A 243 -1.86 30.25 -16.67
N LEU A 244 -1.87 29.58 -17.82
CA LEU A 244 -3.08 29.33 -18.59
C LEU A 244 -4.07 28.49 -17.79
N LEU A 245 -3.59 27.43 -17.11
CA LEU A 245 -4.40 26.60 -16.21
C LEU A 245 -4.93 27.42 -15.02
N SER A 246 -4.09 28.26 -14.42
CA SER A 246 -4.50 29.10 -13.28
C SER A 246 -5.61 30.09 -13.63
N VAL A 247 -5.53 30.73 -14.81
CA VAL A 247 -6.59 31.63 -15.29
C VAL A 247 -7.90 30.87 -15.46
N MET A 248 -7.88 29.71 -16.11
CA MET A 248 -9.06 28.86 -16.27
C MET A 248 -9.63 28.43 -14.90
N TYR A 249 -8.76 28.05 -13.95
CA TYR A 249 -9.19 27.61 -12.63
C TYR A 249 -9.73 28.73 -11.76
N ILE A 250 -9.25 29.98 -11.87
CA ILE A 250 -9.81 31.13 -11.19
C ILE A 250 -11.26 31.36 -11.67
N VAL A 251 -11.49 31.35 -12.99
CA VAL A 251 -12.83 31.53 -13.56
C VAL A 251 -13.76 30.41 -13.08
N PHE A 252 -13.30 29.15 -13.19
CA PHE A 252 -14.06 27.98 -12.74
C PHE A 252 -14.38 28.06 -11.23
N SER A 253 -13.40 28.38 -10.40
CA SER A 253 -13.57 28.51 -8.95
C SER A 253 -14.53 29.63 -8.59
N GLY A 254 -14.51 30.76 -9.31
CA GLY A 254 -15.48 31.84 -9.14
C GLY A 254 -16.92 31.36 -9.41
N ILE A 255 -17.14 30.60 -10.49
CA ILE A 255 -18.44 30.01 -10.81
C ILE A 255 -18.85 29.01 -9.73
N GLN A 256 -17.94 28.17 -9.24
CA GLN A 256 -18.23 27.18 -8.18
C GLN A 256 -18.62 27.86 -6.87
N ILE A 257 -17.88 28.88 -6.44
CA ILE A 257 -18.20 29.66 -5.24
C ILE A 257 -19.58 30.31 -5.38
N ALA A 258 -19.86 30.94 -6.52
CA ALA A 258 -21.15 31.56 -6.79
C ALA A 258 -22.30 30.54 -6.74
N SER A 259 -22.11 29.35 -7.30
CA SER A 259 -23.14 28.31 -7.32
C SER A 259 -23.35 27.67 -5.94
N LEU A 260 -22.26 27.43 -5.17
CA LEU A 260 -22.34 26.83 -3.84
C LEU A 260 -22.96 27.76 -2.79
N PHE A 261 -22.57 29.05 -2.80
CA PHE A 261 -22.96 29.99 -1.72
C PHE A 261 -24.17 30.86 -2.06
N PHE A 262 -24.34 31.28 -3.33
CA PHE A 262 -25.39 32.27 -3.69
C PHE A 262 -26.63 31.63 -4.30
N ARG A 263 -26.53 30.49 -5.03
CA ARG A 263 -27.68 29.84 -5.69
C ARG A 263 -28.31 28.70 -4.92
N LYS A 264 -27.90 28.42 -3.66
CA LYS A 264 -28.39 27.28 -2.86
C LYS A 264 -28.52 26.01 -3.71
N MET A 265 -27.59 25.78 -4.63
CA MET A 265 -27.58 24.65 -5.57
C MET A 265 -28.89 24.43 -6.34
N GLN A 266 -29.53 25.49 -6.82
CA GLN A 266 -30.63 25.33 -7.77
C GLN A 266 -30.04 24.69 -9.06
N LEU A 267 -30.51 23.49 -9.33
CA LEU A 267 -30.12 22.75 -10.54
C LEU A 267 -30.63 23.46 -11.78
N PRO A 268 -29.87 23.43 -12.88
CA PRO A 268 -30.42 23.75 -14.21
C PRO A 268 -31.60 22.81 -14.51
N GLU A 269 -32.67 23.33 -15.14
CA GLU A 269 -33.93 22.61 -15.40
C GLU A 269 -33.79 21.27 -16.13
N SER A 270 -32.64 21.06 -16.80
CA SER A 270 -32.30 19.84 -17.54
C SER A 270 -31.59 18.74 -16.73
N TYR A 271 -31.23 18.97 -15.46
CA TYR A 271 -30.47 18.03 -14.66
C TYR A 271 -31.26 17.48 -13.48
N THR A 272 -31.20 16.17 -13.28
CA THR A 272 -31.58 15.55 -12.00
C THR A 272 -30.42 15.68 -11.00
N TYR A 273 -30.72 15.66 -9.70
CA TYR A 273 -29.68 15.68 -8.65
C TYR A 273 -28.65 14.56 -8.83
N ALA A 274 -29.09 13.39 -9.33
CA ALA A 274 -28.23 12.25 -9.63
C ALA A 274 -27.24 12.49 -10.76
N SER A 275 -27.72 13.00 -11.90
CA SER A 275 -26.87 13.27 -13.04
C SER A 275 -25.85 14.35 -12.75
N TYR A 276 -26.30 15.43 -12.10
CA TYR A 276 -25.42 16.55 -11.72
C TYR A 276 -24.31 16.12 -10.73
N ALA A 277 -24.67 15.31 -9.72
CA ALA A 277 -23.70 14.84 -8.76
C ALA A 277 -22.72 13.85 -9.41
N ARG A 278 -23.21 12.90 -10.20
CA ARG A 278 -22.40 11.84 -10.79
C ARG A 278 -21.46 12.34 -11.88
N GLU A 279 -21.91 13.23 -12.75
CA GLU A 279 -21.12 13.69 -13.89
C GLU A 279 -20.00 14.66 -13.50
N GLY A 280 -20.19 15.49 -12.49
CA GLY A 280 -19.19 16.52 -12.15
C GLY A 280 -18.15 16.10 -11.13
N PHE A 281 -18.43 15.10 -10.30
CA PHE A 281 -17.59 14.76 -9.17
C PHE A 281 -16.30 14.01 -9.58
N PHE A 282 -16.40 12.99 -10.46
CA PHE A 282 -15.24 12.25 -10.93
C PHE A 282 -14.25 13.11 -11.72
N GLN A 283 -14.78 14.05 -12.52
CA GLN A 283 -13.98 15.00 -13.27
C GLN A 283 -13.20 15.93 -12.34
N LEU A 284 -13.85 16.46 -11.29
CA LEU A 284 -13.17 17.33 -10.33
C LEU A 284 -12.11 16.58 -9.51
N LEU A 285 -12.39 15.34 -9.13
CA LEU A 285 -11.41 14.48 -8.47
C LEU A 285 -10.19 14.24 -9.37
N LEU A 286 -10.43 13.88 -10.63
CA LEU A 286 -9.35 13.62 -11.60
C LEU A 286 -8.52 14.88 -11.83
N VAL A 287 -9.16 16.04 -12.03
CA VAL A 287 -8.46 17.32 -12.18
C VAL A 287 -7.63 17.64 -10.95
N SER A 288 -8.14 17.37 -9.74
CA SER A 288 -7.38 17.58 -8.50
C SER A 288 -6.14 16.69 -8.43
N VAL A 289 -6.22 15.44 -8.87
CA VAL A 289 -5.06 14.53 -8.97
C VAL A 289 -4.06 15.01 -10.03
N ILE A 290 -4.53 15.45 -11.20
CA ILE A 290 -3.68 16.01 -12.25
C ILE A 290 -2.95 17.26 -11.73
N ASN A 291 -3.65 18.14 -11.03
CA ASN A 291 -3.07 19.33 -10.42
C ASN A 291 -1.98 18.97 -9.41
N LEU A 292 -2.20 17.95 -8.58
CA LEU A 292 -1.20 17.46 -7.66
C LEU A 292 0.08 17.04 -8.39
N VAL A 293 -0.08 16.25 -9.47
CA VAL A 293 1.07 15.81 -10.28
C VAL A 293 1.80 17.01 -10.90
N ILE A 294 1.07 17.97 -11.50
CA ILE A 294 1.67 19.16 -12.11
C ILE A 294 2.46 19.96 -11.07
N VAL A 295 1.87 20.22 -9.89
CA VAL A 295 2.53 21.01 -8.84
C VAL A 295 3.78 20.30 -8.34
N LEU A 296 3.72 18.97 -8.10
CA LEU A 296 4.88 18.19 -7.67
C LEU A 296 5.97 18.15 -8.73
N VAL A 297 5.63 17.97 -10.01
CA VAL A 297 6.59 18.05 -11.13
C VAL A 297 7.24 19.43 -11.18
N CYS A 298 6.46 20.51 -11.05
CA CYS A 298 7.01 21.86 -11.05
C CYS A 298 7.96 22.10 -9.88
N LEU A 299 7.64 21.61 -8.67
CA LEU A 299 8.47 21.77 -7.48
C LEU A 299 9.80 21.01 -7.56
N TYR A 300 9.79 19.82 -8.19
CA TYR A 300 10.97 18.94 -8.20
C TYR A 300 11.85 19.08 -9.45
N ARG A 301 11.28 19.52 -10.60
CA ARG A 301 12.01 19.55 -11.88
C ARG A 301 12.49 20.94 -12.29
N PHE A 302 11.84 22.01 -11.85
CA PHE A 302 12.16 23.35 -12.29
C PHE A 302 12.92 24.14 -11.23
N LYS A 303 13.84 25.01 -11.69
CA LYS A 303 14.59 25.94 -10.83
C LYS A 303 13.62 26.88 -10.11
N GLU A 304 14.02 27.38 -8.96
CA GLU A 304 13.21 28.28 -8.17
C GLU A 304 12.96 29.63 -8.90
N ASN A 305 11.68 29.96 -9.00
CA ASN A 305 11.24 31.25 -9.60
C ASN A 305 10.03 31.76 -8.82
N LYS A 306 10.05 33.05 -8.45
CA LYS A 306 8.99 33.69 -7.65
C LYS A 306 7.64 33.67 -8.37
N LEU A 307 7.63 33.92 -9.69
CA LEU A 307 6.41 33.92 -10.49
C LEU A 307 5.80 32.53 -10.55
N LEU A 308 6.63 31.50 -10.81
CA LEU A 308 6.18 30.10 -10.81
C LEU A 308 5.62 29.71 -9.44
N LYS A 309 6.31 30.04 -8.33
CA LYS A 309 5.79 29.78 -6.97
C LYS A 309 4.42 30.44 -6.73
N GLY A 310 4.24 31.68 -7.14
CA GLY A 310 2.96 32.38 -7.04
C GLY A 310 1.83 31.70 -7.81
N LEU A 311 2.10 31.29 -9.05
CA LEU A 311 1.13 30.55 -9.87
C LEU A 311 0.78 29.18 -9.28
N LEU A 312 1.75 28.46 -8.74
CA LEU A 312 1.51 27.17 -8.08
C LEU A 312 0.66 27.32 -6.81
N ILE A 313 0.83 28.41 -6.04
CA ILE A 313 -0.04 28.72 -4.89
C ILE A 313 -1.47 28.97 -5.36
N ILE A 314 -1.67 29.80 -6.39
CA ILE A 314 -3.00 30.08 -6.95
C ILE A 314 -3.67 28.80 -7.43
N MET A 315 -2.96 27.99 -8.20
CA MET A 315 -3.44 26.70 -8.71
C MET A 315 -3.84 25.75 -7.55
N SER A 316 -3.04 25.69 -6.49
CA SER A 316 -3.33 24.87 -5.31
C SER A 316 -4.56 25.37 -4.55
N LEU A 317 -4.72 26.70 -4.38
CA LEU A 317 -5.89 27.29 -3.75
C LEU A 317 -7.18 27.04 -4.55
N CYS A 318 -7.13 27.15 -5.88
CA CYS A 318 -8.25 26.78 -6.75
C CYS A 318 -8.58 25.29 -6.63
N THR A 319 -7.58 24.44 -6.47
CA THR A 319 -7.82 22.99 -6.28
C THR A 319 -8.54 22.69 -4.96
N PHE A 320 -8.29 23.42 -3.87
CA PHE A 320 -9.10 23.26 -2.64
C PHE A 320 -10.58 23.57 -2.88
N ILE A 321 -10.89 24.59 -3.69
CA ILE A 321 -12.28 24.92 -4.04
C ILE A 321 -12.90 23.78 -4.86
N MET A 322 -12.14 23.18 -5.78
CA MET A 322 -12.59 22.01 -6.55
C MET A 322 -12.83 20.79 -5.67
N ILE A 323 -11.94 20.52 -4.70
CA ILE A 323 -12.11 19.44 -3.72
C ILE A 323 -13.36 19.67 -2.87
N ALA A 324 -13.54 20.89 -2.36
CA ALA A 324 -14.74 21.25 -1.57
C ALA A 324 -16.02 21.10 -2.39
N SER A 325 -16.02 21.57 -3.65
CA SER A 325 -17.16 21.40 -4.56
C SER A 325 -17.46 19.92 -4.84
N SER A 326 -16.42 19.11 -5.05
CA SER A 326 -16.55 17.66 -5.25
C SER A 326 -17.15 16.98 -4.00
N ALA A 327 -16.67 17.35 -2.80
CA ALA A 327 -17.19 16.82 -1.54
C ALA A 327 -18.66 17.18 -1.34
N MET A 328 -19.06 18.43 -1.59
CA MET A 328 -20.46 18.87 -1.51
C MET A 328 -21.36 18.10 -2.47
N ARG A 329 -20.94 17.90 -3.72
CA ARG A 329 -21.68 17.09 -4.70
C ARG A 329 -21.85 15.65 -4.23
N MET A 330 -20.81 15.05 -3.64
CA MET A 330 -20.87 13.69 -3.10
C MET A 330 -21.81 13.60 -1.90
N ILE A 331 -21.80 14.59 -1.00
CA ILE A 331 -22.73 14.65 0.15
C ILE A 331 -24.19 14.75 -0.34
N LEU A 332 -24.48 15.62 -1.31
CA LEU A 332 -25.80 15.70 -1.91
C LEU A 332 -26.21 14.37 -2.57
N TYR A 333 -25.29 13.72 -3.26
CA TYR A 333 -25.56 12.42 -3.86
C TYR A 333 -25.88 11.35 -2.81
N ILE A 334 -25.21 11.38 -1.65
CA ILE A 334 -25.50 10.49 -0.51
C ILE A 334 -26.90 10.77 0.05
N GLN A 335 -27.29 12.03 0.21
CA GLN A 335 -28.62 12.41 0.73
C GLN A 335 -29.78 11.88 -0.15
N TYR A 336 -29.59 11.82 -1.47
CA TYR A 336 -30.64 11.34 -2.39
C TYR A 336 -30.59 9.85 -2.69
N TYR A 337 -29.40 9.24 -2.64
CA TYR A 337 -29.16 7.86 -3.10
C TYR A 337 -28.50 6.98 -2.04
N TYR A 338 -28.52 7.41 -0.79
CA TYR A 338 -27.98 6.71 0.36
C TYR A 338 -26.47 6.50 0.34
N LEU A 339 -25.89 5.96 1.42
CA LEU A 339 -24.47 5.74 1.58
C LEU A 339 -24.06 4.41 0.96
N THR A 340 -22.91 4.40 0.28
CA THR A 340 -22.28 3.18 -0.25
C THR A 340 -20.76 3.21 0.02
N VAL A 341 -20.13 2.06 -0.02
CA VAL A 341 -18.67 1.95 0.18
C VAL A 341 -17.88 2.84 -0.74
N LEU A 342 -18.23 2.86 -2.04
CA LEU A 342 -17.56 3.72 -3.01
C LEU A 342 -17.62 5.20 -2.60
N ARG A 343 -18.77 5.67 -2.08
CA ARG A 343 -18.95 7.06 -1.65
C ARG A 343 -18.10 7.39 -0.43
N ILE A 344 -17.95 6.45 0.52
CA ILE A 344 -17.05 6.59 1.67
C ILE A 344 -15.60 6.71 1.18
N PHE A 345 -15.15 5.82 0.29
CA PHE A 345 -13.79 5.87 -0.26
C PHE A 345 -13.50 7.16 -1.02
N VAL A 346 -14.50 7.69 -1.71
CA VAL A 346 -14.38 8.97 -2.40
C VAL A 346 -14.21 10.13 -1.43
N LEU A 347 -15.08 10.23 -0.42
CA LEU A 347 -14.96 11.27 0.61
C LEU A 347 -13.64 11.17 1.35
N TRP A 348 -13.18 9.95 1.66
CA TRP A 348 -11.88 9.71 2.24
C TRP A 348 -10.75 10.17 1.31
N SER A 349 -10.83 9.86 0.02
CA SER A 349 -9.83 10.29 -0.97
C SER A 349 -9.75 11.82 -1.09
N LEU A 350 -10.89 12.52 -1.06
CA LEU A 350 -10.94 13.98 -1.04
C LEU A 350 -10.31 14.55 0.23
N LEU A 351 -10.53 13.90 1.38
CA LEU A 351 -9.89 14.27 2.65
C LEU A 351 -8.37 14.11 2.56
N VAL A 352 -7.89 12.98 2.05
CA VAL A 352 -6.45 12.74 1.81
C VAL A 352 -5.88 13.83 0.90
N LEU A 353 -6.53 14.12 -0.23
CA LEU A 353 -6.09 15.17 -1.16
C LEU A 353 -6.01 16.53 -0.47
N THR A 354 -6.97 16.88 0.38
CA THR A 354 -6.97 18.13 1.15
C THR A 354 -5.69 18.26 1.99
N PHE A 355 -5.37 17.22 2.76
CA PHE A 355 -4.16 17.24 3.58
C PHE A 355 -2.88 17.21 2.74
N ILE A 356 -2.84 16.46 1.65
CA ILE A 356 -1.67 16.44 0.76
C ILE A 356 -1.43 17.83 0.14
N PHE A 357 -2.49 18.49 -0.37
CA PHE A 357 -2.36 19.86 -0.90
C PHE A 357 -1.95 20.88 0.17
N THR A 358 -2.37 20.69 1.43
CA THR A 358 -1.87 21.48 2.55
C THR A 358 -0.34 21.34 2.69
N GLY A 359 0.17 20.11 2.66
CA GLY A 359 1.61 19.85 2.67
C GLY A 359 2.34 20.44 1.46
N VAL A 360 1.73 20.36 0.27
CA VAL A 360 2.24 20.96 -0.96
C VAL A 360 2.35 22.47 -0.82
N LEU A 361 1.33 23.16 -0.33
CA LEU A 361 1.37 24.61 -0.09
C LEU A 361 2.49 25.00 0.88
N ILE A 362 2.64 24.23 1.97
CA ILE A 362 3.73 24.47 2.93
C ILE A 362 5.09 24.30 2.23
N SER A 363 5.24 23.28 1.37
CA SER A 363 6.48 23.02 0.62
C SER A 363 6.79 24.09 -0.43
N ILE A 364 5.78 24.72 -1.05
CA ILE A 364 6.00 25.87 -1.95
C ILE A 364 6.56 27.06 -1.18
N ILE A 365 6.07 27.28 0.06
CA ILE A 365 6.47 28.42 0.90
C ILE A 365 7.81 28.14 1.60
N LYS A 366 7.99 26.93 2.14
CA LYS A 366 9.16 26.47 2.88
C LYS A 366 9.86 25.36 2.11
N ALA A 367 10.98 25.68 1.45
CA ALA A 367 11.72 24.72 0.61
C ALA A 367 12.22 23.47 1.37
N ASP A 368 12.50 23.62 2.66
CA ASP A 368 13.02 22.53 3.50
C ASP A 368 11.92 21.65 4.12
N PHE A 369 10.65 21.84 3.72
CA PHE A 369 9.56 21.03 4.27
C PHE A 369 9.61 19.62 3.74
N PRO A 370 9.67 18.58 4.61
CA PRO A 370 9.82 17.18 4.22
C PRO A 370 8.48 16.60 3.74
N ILE A 371 8.04 17.00 2.54
CA ILE A 371 6.72 16.66 1.99
C ILE A 371 6.50 15.16 1.88
N LEU A 372 7.53 14.36 1.55
CA LEU A 372 7.43 12.92 1.47
C LEU A 372 7.05 12.31 2.82
N LYS A 373 7.80 12.67 3.87
CA LYS A 373 7.56 12.18 5.24
C LYS A 373 6.18 12.60 5.74
N TYR A 374 5.82 13.86 5.49
CA TYR A 374 4.48 14.36 5.80
C TYR A 374 3.39 13.56 5.07
N SER A 375 3.54 13.34 3.77
CA SER A 375 2.55 12.59 2.97
C SER A 375 2.40 11.14 3.45
N VAL A 376 3.51 10.46 3.75
CA VAL A 376 3.47 9.08 4.28
C VAL A 376 2.73 9.05 5.62
N ILE A 377 3.01 9.99 6.53
CA ILE A 377 2.34 10.06 7.84
C ILE A 377 0.84 10.33 7.65
N VAL A 378 0.48 11.33 6.86
CA VAL A 378 -0.92 11.73 6.64
C VAL A 378 -1.73 10.59 6.02
N ILE A 379 -1.25 10.02 4.90
CA ILE A 379 -1.95 8.92 4.21
C ILE A 379 -2.12 7.74 5.17
N THR A 380 -1.06 7.38 5.90
CA THR A 380 -1.10 6.24 6.82
C THR A 380 -2.07 6.48 7.98
N CYS A 381 -2.04 7.65 8.62
CA CYS A 381 -2.95 7.97 9.72
C CYS A 381 -4.41 8.00 9.27
N LEU A 382 -4.70 8.63 8.14
CA LEU A 382 -6.06 8.67 7.57
C LEU A 382 -6.54 7.29 7.14
N TYR A 383 -5.62 6.45 6.62
CA TYR A 383 -5.95 5.09 6.24
C TYR A 383 -6.21 4.20 7.47
N VAL A 384 -5.43 4.33 8.54
CA VAL A 384 -5.70 3.65 9.82
C VAL A 384 -7.10 4.03 10.33
N GLY A 385 -7.45 5.32 10.28
CA GLY A 385 -8.80 5.77 10.63
C GLY A 385 -9.90 5.13 9.79
N LEU A 386 -9.72 5.05 8.47
CA LEU A 386 -10.66 4.37 7.57
C LEU A 386 -10.75 2.87 7.87
N SER A 387 -9.62 2.23 8.13
CA SER A 387 -9.53 0.78 8.38
C SER A 387 -10.29 0.35 9.64
N PHE A 388 -10.34 1.20 10.67
CA PHE A 388 -11.12 0.97 11.91
C PHE A 388 -12.54 1.57 11.88
N SER A 389 -12.95 2.21 10.78
CA SER A 389 -14.24 2.89 10.72
C SER A 389 -15.44 1.96 10.54
N HIS A 390 -15.23 0.68 10.23
CA HIS A 390 -16.30 -0.28 9.90
C HIS A 390 -17.32 0.31 8.90
N PRO A 391 -16.96 0.50 7.62
CA PRO A 391 -17.79 1.21 6.65
C PRO A 391 -19.21 0.67 6.54
N ASP A 392 -19.40 -0.65 6.58
CA ASP A 392 -20.70 -1.28 6.43
C ASP A 392 -21.64 -1.00 7.63
N TYR A 393 -21.11 -0.78 8.84
CA TYR A 393 -21.88 -0.29 9.99
C TYR A 393 -22.51 1.09 9.69
N TRP A 394 -21.69 2.03 9.21
CA TRP A 394 -22.16 3.36 8.88
C TRP A 394 -23.13 3.39 7.70
N ILE A 395 -22.90 2.52 6.71
CA ILE A 395 -23.79 2.34 5.57
C ILE A 395 -25.17 1.87 6.06
N ALA A 396 -25.22 0.82 6.89
CA ALA A 396 -26.47 0.34 7.46
C ALA A 396 -27.18 1.43 8.25
N LYS A 397 -26.47 2.10 9.16
CA LYS A 397 -27.03 3.13 10.05
C LYS A 397 -27.63 4.30 9.27
N VAL A 398 -26.83 4.93 8.42
CA VAL A 398 -27.25 6.12 7.65
C VAL A 398 -28.40 5.78 6.69
N ASN A 399 -28.37 4.60 6.07
CA ASN A 399 -29.38 4.22 5.10
C ASN A 399 -30.71 3.87 5.80
N ILE A 400 -30.69 3.16 6.94
CA ILE A 400 -31.92 2.86 7.70
C ILE A 400 -32.53 4.15 8.28
N GLU A 401 -31.73 5.05 8.84
CA GLU A 401 -32.21 6.36 9.31
C GLU A 401 -32.84 7.16 8.17
N GLY A 402 -32.17 7.25 7.02
CA GLY A 402 -32.72 7.95 5.85
C GLY A 402 -33.99 7.30 5.26
N MET A 403 -34.10 5.97 5.33
CA MET A 403 -35.32 5.26 4.91
C MET A 403 -36.51 5.51 5.82
N LYS A 404 -36.30 5.67 7.13
CA LYS A 404 -37.37 5.98 8.09
C LYS A 404 -37.99 7.37 7.85
N GLU A 405 -37.23 8.30 7.28
CA GLU A 405 -37.70 9.67 7.00
C GLU A 405 -38.45 9.78 5.64
N GLN A 406 -38.26 8.83 4.73
CA GLN A 406 -38.90 8.87 3.40
C GLN A 406 -40.08 7.89 3.32
N THR A 407 -41.31 8.43 3.27
CA THR A 407 -42.56 7.64 3.31
C THR A 407 -42.93 6.92 2.01
N ASN A 408 -42.14 7.00 0.94
CA ASN A 408 -42.61 6.60 -0.40
C ASN A 408 -41.60 5.84 -1.28
N THR A 409 -40.75 5.00 -0.71
CA THR A 409 -39.75 4.25 -1.52
C THR A 409 -39.88 2.75 -1.31
N SER A 410 -39.84 1.98 -2.41
CA SER A 410 -39.48 0.56 -2.40
C SER A 410 -38.06 0.43 -1.85
N TYR A 411 -37.97 0.10 -0.59
CA TYR A 411 -36.72 -0.04 0.13
C TYR A 411 -35.85 -1.10 -0.55
N ASP A 412 -34.62 -0.77 -0.85
CA ASP A 412 -33.64 -1.75 -1.35
C ASP A 412 -33.09 -2.57 -0.18
N TYR A 413 -34.00 -3.34 0.48
CA TYR A 413 -33.59 -4.27 1.53
C TYR A 413 -32.56 -5.27 1.05
N TYR A 414 -32.58 -5.61 -0.24
CA TYR A 414 -31.61 -6.51 -0.83
C TYR A 414 -30.18 -5.98 -0.76
N PHE A 415 -29.99 -4.67 -0.84
CA PHE A 415 -28.67 -4.07 -0.66
C PHE A 415 -28.17 -4.24 0.79
N LEU A 416 -29.05 -4.06 1.78
CA LEU A 416 -28.71 -4.20 3.20
C LEU A 416 -28.31 -5.65 3.55
N THR A 417 -28.93 -6.64 2.91
CA THR A 417 -28.60 -8.06 3.15
C THR A 417 -27.22 -8.47 2.59
N LYS A 418 -26.59 -7.64 1.76
CA LYS A 418 -25.24 -7.86 1.21
C LYS A 418 -24.11 -7.23 2.04
N LEU A 419 -24.47 -6.49 3.07
CA LEU A 419 -23.49 -5.91 3.98
C LEU A 419 -22.84 -6.99 4.84
N ASN A 420 -21.62 -6.74 5.29
CA ASN A 420 -20.85 -7.64 6.13
C ASN A 420 -21.40 -7.73 7.55
N THR A 421 -20.88 -8.64 8.37
CA THR A 421 -21.27 -8.79 9.78
C THR A 421 -21.01 -7.53 10.61
N ASP A 422 -20.14 -6.62 10.17
CA ASP A 422 -19.93 -5.30 10.80
C ASP A 422 -21.24 -4.48 10.87
N ALA A 423 -22.19 -4.71 9.96
CA ALA A 423 -23.50 -4.04 9.95
C ALA A 423 -24.53 -4.69 10.89
N ALA A 424 -24.28 -5.91 11.40
CA ALA A 424 -25.23 -6.69 12.20
C ALA A 424 -25.80 -5.93 13.41
N PRO A 425 -25.04 -5.13 14.20
CA PRO A 425 -25.61 -4.41 15.33
C PRO A 425 -26.73 -3.45 14.95
N VAL A 426 -26.70 -2.91 13.72
CA VAL A 426 -27.72 -1.95 13.23
C VAL A 426 -28.88 -2.67 12.53
N LEU A 427 -28.64 -3.87 12.00
CA LEU A 427 -29.66 -4.64 11.27
C LEU A 427 -30.54 -5.49 12.18
N ILE A 428 -30.10 -5.76 13.42
CA ILE A 428 -30.81 -6.55 14.42
C ILE A 428 -31.73 -5.67 15.28
N ASP A 429 -31.36 -4.41 15.53
CA ASP A 429 -32.17 -3.39 16.24
C ASP A 429 -33.27 -2.84 15.33
#